data_83e001254fc914a561914c59820f9cac
#
_entry.id   83e001254fc914a561914c59820f9cac
#
_cell.length_a   1.000
_cell.length_b   1.000
_cell.length_c   1.000
_cell.angle_alpha   90.00
_cell.angle_beta   90.00
_cell.angle_gamma   90.00
#
_symmetry.space_group_name_H-M   'P 1'
#
loop_
_entity.id
_entity.type
_entity.pdbx_description
1 polymer ?
#
loop_
_entity_poly.entity_id
_entity_poly.type
_entity_poly.pdbx_seq_one_letter_code
_entity_poly.pdbx_strand_id
1 'polypeptide(L)'
;MLALLVGATTGAGAIGFRWLIQGLTLVFTGTGDYAATPGAPHQWLPGLGRWFVVLTPVLAGLLYGPLVALGAPEARGHGVPEVMFAVARRGGRIPPRVAVVKSLASALCIGGGGSVGREGPIVQIGSALGSTLGRAVRVPEDRLRLLVACGAAGGIAATFNAPLAGVVFAMEIILRDFAARSFGMVVVSSVTASVVARSVLGDHAFLDLPAFRVGHLGTYALFALLGLLAGGVGVLFIRVLYGIEDLCDRVWRGPEWLRPAVGGLLLGLLLLAVPQMYGVGYPVLGESVTGRYAVGVLLFLLVAKTVATSLTIGIGGSGGVFAPSLFIGAMLGAAFGQTAVVLLPGTAGAAGSFALVGMAAVFAGAARAPITAVLIVFELTGEYSLILPLMLAVSLATGISHLLSRESIYTAKLVRRGVDLDAPAPSWAHSHRVRALLDPSCQVLALDTPLEGAADALGAAPDAELPVVDADRRLVGVLTSGAVAEWLSGEDGEELPAGIAGLVEIRATVTAEATVADALDLLERSDARGVAVVEDERVIGWFSARAVLVHIRRNDLPGTP
;
A
#
# COMPACT_ATOMS: atom_id res chain seq x y z
N MET A 1 19.55 16.30 -1.54
CA MET A 1 20.24 16.01 -0.26
C MET A 1 19.41 15.06 0.64
N LEU A 2 18.14 15.36 0.97
CA LEU A 2 17.32 14.47 1.82
C LEU A 2 17.17 13.05 1.26
N ALA A 3 16.94 12.89 -0.06
CA ALA A 3 16.85 11.59 -0.69
C ALA A 3 18.14 10.75 -0.57
N LEU A 4 19.32 11.39 -0.66
CA LEU A 4 20.61 10.75 -0.40
C LEU A 4 20.71 10.23 1.05
N LEU A 5 20.31 11.05 2.02
CA LEU A 5 20.33 10.67 3.44
C LEU A 5 19.35 9.52 3.72
N VAL A 6 18.14 9.56 3.14
CA VAL A 6 17.17 8.47 3.25
C VAL A 6 17.74 7.20 2.62
N GLY A 7 18.33 7.28 1.41
CA GLY A 7 18.95 6.15 0.75
C GLY A 7 20.08 5.54 1.57
N ALA A 8 21.00 6.36 2.08
CA ALA A 8 22.14 5.90 2.88
C ALA A 8 21.69 5.25 4.20
N THR A 9 20.76 5.87 4.93
CA THR A 9 20.22 5.33 6.19
C THR A 9 19.43 4.04 5.97
N THR A 10 18.66 3.97 4.87
CA THR A 10 17.90 2.76 4.51
C THR A 10 18.84 1.64 4.06
N GLY A 11 19.88 1.94 3.27
CA GLY A 11 20.92 0.96 2.89
C GLY A 11 21.61 0.36 4.11
N ALA A 12 22.07 1.21 5.05
CA ALA A 12 22.63 0.76 6.32
C ALA A 12 21.63 -0.06 7.16
N GLY A 13 20.36 0.38 7.20
CA GLY A 13 19.27 -0.35 7.85
C GLY A 13 19.04 -1.74 7.25
N ALA A 14 19.13 -1.88 5.92
CA ALA A 14 18.98 -3.16 5.23
C ALA A 14 20.14 -4.12 5.55
N ILE A 15 21.39 -3.62 5.61
CA ILE A 15 22.56 -4.39 6.03
C ILE A 15 22.37 -4.90 7.46
N GLY A 16 22.05 -3.99 8.40
CA GLY A 16 21.81 -4.33 9.79
C GLY A 16 20.68 -5.35 9.96
N PHE A 17 19.58 -5.19 9.22
CA PHE A 17 18.46 -6.12 9.23
C PHE A 17 18.84 -7.50 8.68
N ARG A 18 19.63 -7.57 7.61
CA ARG A 18 20.16 -8.84 7.07
C ARG A 18 21.03 -9.56 8.10
N TRP A 19 21.97 -8.85 8.75
CA TRP A 19 22.82 -9.43 9.79
C TRP A 19 22.02 -9.90 11.00
N LEU A 20 20.99 -9.13 11.38
CA LEU A 20 20.09 -9.51 12.47
C LEU A 20 19.34 -10.80 12.18
N ILE A 21 18.82 -10.97 10.95
CA ILE A 21 18.17 -12.23 10.53
C ILE A 21 19.18 -13.38 10.59
N GLN A 22 20.36 -13.20 10.00
CA GLN A 22 21.41 -14.25 9.98
C GLN A 22 21.87 -14.64 11.38
N GLY A 23 22.10 -13.66 12.26
CA GLY A 23 22.48 -13.88 13.66
C GLY A 23 21.40 -14.64 14.43
N LEU A 24 20.14 -14.26 14.28
CA LEU A 24 19.04 -14.97 14.93
C LEU A 24 18.82 -16.37 14.35
N THR A 25 18.96 -16.53 13.02
CA THR A 25 18.94 -17.86 12.39
C THR A 25 20.08 -18.74 12.96
N LEU A 26 21.28 -18.20 13.11
CA LEU A 26 22.40 -18.90 13.72
C LEU A 26 22.12 -19.32 15.17
N VAL A 27 21.51 -18.43 15.97
CA VAL A 27 21.13 -18.74 17.36
C VAL A 27 20.08 -19.86 17.40
N PHE A 28 19.07 -19.83 16.53
CA PHE A 28 17.99 -20.81 16.54
C PHE A 28 18.35 -22.15 15.92
N THR A 29 19.28 -22.20 14.95
CA THR A 29 19.54 -23.41 14.15
C THR A 29 20.99 -23.91 14.23
N GLY A 30 21.90 -23.06 14.72
CA GLY A 30 23.34 -23.32 14.67
C GLY A 30 24.00 -23.01 13.33
N THR A 31 23.23 -22.57 12.31
CA THR A 31 23.71 -22.19 10.97
C THR A 31 23.18 -20.82 10.58
N GLY A 32 23.96 -20.04 9.83
CA GLY A 32 23.52 -18.70 9.38
C GLY A 32 22.42 -18.72 8.29
N ASP A 33 22.27 -19.86 7.58
CA ASP A 33 21.25 -20.11 6.58
C ASP A 33 20.79 -21.57 6.61
N TYR A 34 19.74 -21.85 7.35
CA TYR A 34 19.18 -23.21 7.46
C TYR A 34 18.51 -23.67 6.16
N ALA A 35 18.03 -22.75 5.32
CA ALA A 35 17.40 -23.08 4.03
C ALA A 35 18.41 -23.67 3.02
N ALA A 36 19.71 -23.44 3.20
CA ALA A 36 20.75 -24.05 2.39
C ALA A 36 21.02 -25.52 2.75
N THR A 37 20.69 -25.93 3.98
CA THR A 37 20.86 -27.31 4.47
C THR A 37 19.60 -27.83 5.15
N PRO A 38 18.48 -27.96 4.41
CA PRO A 38 17.20 -28.30 5.01
C PRO A 38 17.21 -29.68 5.67
N GLY A 39 16.78 -29.74 6.93
CA GLY A 39 16.75 -31.00 7.68
C GLY A 39 18.04 -31.37 8.38
N ALA A 40 19.08 -30.52 8.33
CA ALA A 40 20.29 -30.73 9.14
C ALA A 40 19.99 -30.67 10.65
N PRO A 41 20.67 -31.44 11.49
CA PRO A 41 20.55 -31.35 12.95
C PRO A 41 21.13 -30.03 13.45
N HIS A 42 20.69 -29.60 14.64
CA HIS A 42 21.24 -28.40 15.29
C HIS A 42 22.73 -28.58 15.63
N GLN A 43 23.60 -27.66 15.15
CA GLN A 43 25.04 -27.82 15.30
C GLN A 43 25.53 -27.82 16.76
N TRP A 44 24.90 -27.00 17.62
CA TRP A 44 25.29 -26.87 19.03
C TRP A 44 24.54 -27.82 19.98
N LEU A 45 23.39 -28.36 19.52
CA LEU A 45 22.52 -29.25 20.33
C LEU A 45 22.15 -30.51 19.53
N PRO A 46 23.13 -31.33 19.12
CA PRO A 46 22.90 -32.49 18.24
C PRO A 46 21.94 -33.52 18.86
N GLY A 47 21.83 -33.57 20.20
CA GLY A 47 20.91 -34.45 20.91
C GLY A 47 19.40 -34.16 20.65
N LEU A 48 19.05 -32.96 20.18
CA LEU A 48 17.67 -32.63 19.78
C LEU A 48 17.30 -33.16 18.41
N GLY A 49 18.28 -33.67 17.61
CA GLY A 49 18.03 -34.12 16.24
C GLY A 49 17.36 -33.07 15.39
N ARG A 50 16.25 -33.42 14.72
CA ARG A 50 15.43 -32.48 13.92
C ARG A 50 14.33 -31.78 14.73
N TRP A 51 14.06 -32.21 15.96
CA TRP A 51 12.94 -31.72 16.76
C TRP A 51 13.11 -30.27 17.20
N PHE A 52 14.32 -29.72 17.19
CA PHE A 52 14.54 -28.31 17.48
C PHE A 52 13.72 -27.39 16.58
N VAL A 53 13.49 -27.78 15.31
CA VAL A 53 12.73 -27.01 14.32
C VAL A 53 11.27 -26.78 14.77
N VAL A 54 10.72 -27.67 15.61
CA VAL A 54 9.39 -27.48 16.20
C VAL A 54 9.40 -26.40 17.26
N LEU A 55 10.49 -26.28 18.02
CA LEU A 55 10.62 -25.33 19.12
C LEU A 55 10.94 -23.91 18.65
N THR A 56 11.71 -23.78 17.56
CA THR A 56 12.18 -22.45 17.11
C THR A 56 11.06 -21.46 16.79
N PRO A 57 9.95 -21.79 16.08
CA PRO A 57 8.87 -20.85 15.86
C PRO A 57 8.08 -20.53 17.14
N VAL A 58 8.01 -21.47 18.09
CA VAL A 58 7.36 -21.25 19.40
C VAL A 58 8.15 -20.22 20.20
N LEU A 59 9.48 -20.44 20.34
CA LEU A 59 10.36 -19.53 21.08
C LEU A 59 10.41 -18.14 20.43
N ALA A 60 10.53 -18.09 19.11
CA ALA A 60 10.47 -16.84 18.37
C ALA A 60 9.14 -16.11 18.60
N GLY A 61 8.01 -16.84 18.55
CA GLY A 61 6.68 -16.31 18.79
C GLY A 61 6.48 -15.75 20.21
N LEU A 62 7.06 -16.41 21.22
CA LEU A 62 7.08 -15.90 22.60
C LEU A 62 7.87 -14.60 22.74
N LEU A 63 8.89 -14.37 21.91
CA LEU A 63 9.71 -13.17 21.95
C LEU A 63 9.06 -12.02 21.14
N TYR A 64 8.67 -12.27 19.88
CA TYR A 64 8.15 -11.18 19.06
C TYR A 64 6.67 -10.87 19.30
N GLY A 65 5.88 -11.79 19.80
CA GLY A 65 4.48 -11.57 20.12
C GLY A 65 4.24 -10.40 21.08
N PRO A 66 4.83 -10.40 22.29
CA PRO A 66 4.77 -9.26 23.21
C PRO A 66 5.42 -8.01 22.63
N LEU A 67 6.55 -8.14 21.91
CA LEU A 67 7.26 -7.01 21.29
C LEU A 67 6.35 -6.24 20.32
N VAL A 68 5.60 -6.94 19.48
CA VAL A 68 4.66 -6.33 18.54
C VAL A 68 3.45 -5.77 19.27
N ALA A 69 2.85 -6.53 20.19
CA ALA A 69 1.64 -6.11 20.88
C ALA A 69 1.83 -4.83 21.72
N LEU A 70 2.97 -4.70 22.40
CA LEU A 70 3.27 -3.57 23.30
C LEU A 70 4.05 -2.45 22.59
N GLY A 71 4.91 -2.78 21.64
CA GLY A 71 5.81 -1.82 21.00
C GLY A 71 5.21 -1.09 19.82
N ALA A 72 4.69 -1.83 18.83
CA ALA A 72 4.08 -1.28 17.62
C ALA A 72 3.17 -2.32 16.96
N PRO A 73 1.85 -2.28 17.17
CA PRO A 73 0.90 -3.19 16.52
C PRO A 73 0.97 -3.14 14.98
N GLU A 74 1.42 -2.00 14.42
CA GLU A 74 1.63 -1.81 12.97
C GLU A 74 2.76 -2.69 12.41
N ALA A 75 3.60 -3.29 13.25
CA ALA A 75 4.65 -4.22 12.84
C ALA A 75 4.14 -5.64 12.56
N ARG A 76 2.88 -5.97 12.87
CA ARG A 76 2.24 -7.25 12.55
C ARG A 76 1.99 -7.39 11.05
N GLY A 77 2.16 -8.61 10.51
CA GLY A 77 1.86 -8.93 9.12
C GLY A 77 2.91 -8.43 8.12
N HIS A 78 2.49 -8.21 6.87
CA HIS A 78 3.44 -8.04 5.75
C HIS A 78 4.00 -6.64 5.52
N GLY A 79 3.57 -5.62 6.25
CA GLY A 79 4.21 -4.30 6.31
C GLY A 79 3.88 -3.34 5.17
N VAL A 80 3.85 -3.77 3.91
CA VAL A 80 3.57 -2.92 2.75
C VAL A 80 2.23 -2.19 2.84
N PRO A 81 1.10 -2.85 3.21
CA PRO A 81 -0.18 -2.16 3.37
C PRO A 81 -0.15 -1.04 4.42
N GLU A 82 0.63 -1.18 5.49
CA GLU A 82 0.76 -0.15 6.51
C GLU A 82 1.46 1.11 5.94
N VAL A 83 2.44 0.92 5.06
CA VAL A 83 3.11 2.03 4.36
C VAL A 83 2.16 2.69 3.36
N MET A 84 1.42 1.89 2.56
CA MET A 84 0.40 2.41 1.65
C MET A 84 -0.65 3.24 2.39
N PHE A 85 -1.13 2.73 3.53
CA PHE A 85 -2.06 3.44 4.39
C PHE A 85 -1.48 4.75 4.93
N ALA A 86 -0.24 4.73 5.41
CA ALA A 86 0.44 5.92 5.94
C ALA A 86 0.59 7.00 4.86
N VAL A 87 0.95 6.63 3.62
CA VAL A 87 1.07 7.56 2.49
C VAL A 87 -0.29 8.12 2.09
N ALA A 88 -1.32 7.25 1.95
CA ALA A 88 -2.62 7.66 1.44
C ALA A 88 -3.47 8.43 2.47
N ARG A 89 -3.39 8.07 3.77
CA ARG A 89 -4.33 8.55 4.79
C ARG A 89 -3.69 9.28 5.98
N ARG A 90 -2.36 9.15 6.17
CA ARG A 90 -1.64 9.78 7.30
C ARG A 90 -0.56 10.76 6.85
N GLY A 91 -0.60 11.24 5.61
CA GLY A 91 0.39 12.19 5.08
C GLY A 91 1.83 11.69 5.15
N GLY A 92 2.06 10.39 5.09
CA GLY A 92 3.40 9.79 5.20
C GLY A 92 3.94 9.71 6.64
N ARG A 93 3.14 9.93 7.67
CA ARG A 93 3.58 9.90 9.07
C ARG A 93 3.62 8.47 9.59
N ILE A 94 4.83 7.95 9.82
CA ILE A 94 5.11 6.63 10.40
C ILE A 94 5.92 6.86 11.70
N PRO A 95 5.50 6.30 12.85
CA PRO A 95 6.25 6.44 14.10
C PRO A 95 7.63 5.78 14.00
N PRO A 96 8.72 6.39 14.53
CA PRO A 96 10.08 5.83 14.44
C PRO A 96 10.23 4.48 15.16
N ARG A 97 9.45 4.23 16.21
CA ARG A 97 9.39 2.94 16.91
C ARG A 97 9.05 1.78 15.98
N VAL A 98 8.29 2.03 14.89
CA VAL A 98 7.92 0.99 13.93
C VAL A 98 9.17 0.42 13.24
N ALA A 99 10.18 1.23 12.91
CA ALA A 99 11.42 0.74 12.31
C ALA A 99 12.12 -0.28 13.21
N VAL A 100 12.24 0.03 14.51
CA VAL A 100 12.92 -0.84 15.49
C VAL A 100 12.13 -2.11 15.76
N VAL A 101 10.84 -1.97 16.09
CA VAL A 101 9.97 -3.11 16.42
C VAL A 101 9.83 -4.03 15.20
N LYS A 102 9.65 -3.47 13.99
CA LYS A 102 9.58 -4.27 12.75
C LYS A 102 10.87 -5.03 12.48
N SER A 103 12.02 -4.39 12.64
CA SER A 103 13.32 -5.05 12.45
C SER A 103 13.49 -6.25 13.39
N LEU A 104 13.24 -6.06 14.68
CA LEU A 104 13.38 -7.11 15.68
C LEU A 104 12.34 -8.22 15.50
N ALA A 105 11.05 -7.86 15.36
CA ALA A 105 9.97 -8.83 15.22
C ALA A 105 10.09 -9.67 13.95
N SER A 106 10.43 -9.05 12.82
CA SER A 106 10.60 -9.78 11.56
C SER A 106 11.86 -10.64 11.56
N ALA A 107 12.95 -10.17 12.14
CA ALA A 107 14.17 -10.96 12.23
C ALA A 107 14.00 -12.17 13.17
N LEU A 108 13.30 -12.01 14.30
CA LEU A 108 12.91 -13.12 15.18
C LEU A 108 11.97 -14.10 14.47
N CYS A 109 10.96 -13.59 13.75
CA CYS A 109 10.02 -14.43 13.02
C CYS A 109 10.73 -15.25 11.93
N ILE A 110 11.53 -14.61 11.06
CA ILE A 110 12.23 -15.27 9.96
C ILE A 110 13.32 -16.20 10.48
N GLY A 111 14.15 -15.72 11.41
CA GLY A 111 15.22 -16.49 12.04
C GLY A 111 14.72 -17.69 12.83
N GLY A 112 13.53 -17.61 13.43
CA GLY A 112 12.87 -18.70 14.13
C GLY A 112 12.07 -19.65 13.26
N GLY A 113 12.14 -19.52 11.91
CA GLY A 113 11.51 -20.46 10.98
C GLY A 113 10.24 -19.94 10.29
N GLY A 114 9.82 -18.69 10.54
CA GLY A 114 8.70 -18.10 9.83
C GLY A 114 8.89 -18.11 8.31
N SER A 115 7.96 -18.74 7.59
CA SER A 115 8.04 -18.93 6.14
C SER A 115 7.57 -17.69 5.39
N VAL A 116 8.29 -16.58 5.53
CA VAL A 116 7.93 -15.25 5.01
C VAL A 116 9.16 -14.52 4.46
N GLY A 117 8.90 -13.48 3.64
CA GLY A 117 9.96 -12.66 3.04
C GLY A 117 10.45 -11.54 3.97
N ARG A 118 11.64 -11.04 3.68
CA ARG A 118 12.26 -9.90 4.37
C ARG A 118 11.91 -8.55 3.72
N GLU A 119 11.30 -8.57 2.54
CA GLU A 119 11.09 -7.40 1.69
C GLU A 119 10.00 -6.47 2.26
N GLY A 120 8.86 -7.03 2.68
CA GLY A 120 7.82 -6.25 3.35
C GLY A 120 8.32 -5.50 4.58
N PRO A 121 9.02 -6.20 5.49
CA PRO A 121 9.68 -5.55 6.62
C PRO A 121 10.64 -4.43 6.22
N ILE A 122 11.54 -4.64 5.26
CA ILE A 122 12.52 -3.61 4.91
C ILE A 122 11.87 -2.40 4.23
N VAL A 123 10.80 -2.60 3.46
CA VAL A 123 9.97 -1.51 2.94
C VAL A 123 9.41 -0.67 4.09
N GLN A 124 8.86 -1.30 5.12
CA GLN A 124 8.30 -0.60 6.27
C GLN A 124 9.38 0.10 7.11
N ILE A 125 10.54 -0.55 7.31
CA ILE A 125 11.71 0.02 8.01
C ILE A 125 12.22 1.25 7.27
N GLY A 126 12.51 1.13 5.97
CA GLY A 126 13.00 2.23 5.14
C GLY A 126 12.01 3.39 5.08
N SER A 127 10.72 3.10 4.92
CA SER A 127 9.65 4.09 4.95
C SER A 127 9.56 4.83 6.30
N ALA A 128 9.72 4.12 7.41
CA ALA A 128 9.73 4.73 8.74
C ALA A 128 10.97 5.61 8.96
N LEU A 129 12.14 5.22 8.42
CA LEU A 129 13.34 6.06 8.42
C LEU A 129 13.14 7.33 7.58
N GLY A 130 12.58 7.20 6.36
CA GLY A 130 12.24 8.34 5.50
C GLY A 130 11.25 9.31 6.17
N SER A 131 10.20 8.77 6.81
CA SER A 131 9.24 9.54 7.60
C SER A 131 9.91 10.26 8.79
N THR A 132 10.79 9.57 9.50
CA THR A 132 11.47 10.13 10.67
C THR A 132 12.40 11.28 10.29
N LEU A 133 13.21 11.11 9.24
CA LEU A 133 14.09 12.17 8.72
C LEU A 133 13.29 13.37 8.21
N GLY A 134 12.20 13.14 7.44
CA GLY A 134 11.37 14.22 6.92
C GLY A 134 10.69 15.02 8.04
N ARG A 135 10.21 14.35 9.08
CA ARG A 135 9.61 15.01 10.25
C ARG A 135 10.64 15.78 11.09
N ALA A 136 11.88 15.27 11.23
CA ALA A 136 12.94 15.95 11.95
C ALA A 136 13.28 17.30 11.31
N VAL A 137 13.25 17.40 9.98
CA VAL A 137 13.46 18.65 9.23
C VAL A 137 12.16 19.37 8.88
N ARG A 138 11.02 18.92 9.39
CA ARG A 138 9.69 19.55 9.24
C ARG A 138 9.29 19.82 7.79
N VAL A 139 9.53 18.85 6.89
CA VAL A 139 9.09 18.99 5.50
C VAL A 139 7.55 18.98 5.38
N PRO A 140 6.97 19.65 4.36
CA PRO A 140 5.54 19.57 4.05
C PRO A 140 5.10 18.13 3.75
N GLU A 141 3.80 17.86 3.89
CA GLU A 141 3.21 16.53 3.79
C GLU A 141 3.51 15.83 2.45
N ASP A 142 3.41 16.55 1.33
CA ASP A 142 3.70 15.98 0.00
C ASP A 142 5.16 15.51 -0.11
N ARG A 143 6.10 16.30 0.44
CA ARG A 143 7.50 15.89 0.49
C ARG A 143 7.73 14.76 1.47
N LEU A 144 6.95 14.70 2.56
CA LEU A 144 7.04 13.60 3.51
C LEU A 144 6.60 12.27 2.88
N ARG A 145 5.49 12.25 2.14
CA ARG A 145 5.03 11.08 1.36
C ARG A 145 6.11 10.61 0.40
N LEU A 146 6.77 11.55 -0.28
CA LEU A 146 7.85 11.23 -1.21
C LEU A 146 9.08 10.66 -0.50
N LEU A 147 9.48 11.17 0.68
CA LEU A 147 10.59 10.61 1.45
C LEU A 147 10.28 9.21 2.01
N VAL A 148 9.02 8.93 2.35
CA VAL A 148 8.55 7.58 2.69
C VAL A 148 8.72 6.62 1.52
N ALA A 149 8.36 7.04 0.31
CA ALA A 149 8.57 6.26 -0.91
C ALA A 149 10.06 6.08 -1.24
N CYS A 150 10.89 7.11 -1.02
CA CYS A 150 12.35 7.01 -1.11
C CYS A 150 12.91 5.92 -0.19
N GLY A 151 12.40 5.83 1.05
CA GLY A 151 12.78 4.79 2.00
C GLY A 151 12.33 3.39 1.55
N ALA A 152 11.11 3.26 1.00
CA ALA A 152 10.61 2.01 0.43
C ALA A 152 11.49 1.53 -0.73
N ALA A 153 11.80 2.43 -1.68
CA ALA A 153 12.66 2.16 -2.83
C ALA A 153 14.06 1.70 -2.40
N GLY A 154 14.68 2.46 -1.48
CA GLY A 154 15.99 2.13 -0.93
C GLY A 154 16.01 0.77 -0.22
N GLY A 155 14.93 0.41 0.47
CA GLY A 155 14.80 -0.90 1.13
C GLY A 155 14.81 -2.07 0.14
N ILE A 156 14.04 -2.00 -0.94
CA ILE A 156 14.02 -3.01 -2.01
C ILE A 156 15.38 -3.04 -2.72
N ALA A 157 15.91 -1.88 -3.11
CA ALA A 157 17.18 -1.77 -3.82
C ALA A 157 18.34 -2.40 -3.05
N ALA A 158 18.47 -2.08 -1.76
CA ALA A 158 19.54 -2.63 -0.91
C ALA A 158 19.39 -4.13 -0.63
N THR A 159 18.15 -4.64 -0.60
CA THR A 159 17.87 -6.06 -0.29
C THR A 159 18.19 -6.97 -1.46
N PHE A 160 17.83 -6.54 -2.68
CA PHE A 160 17.94 -7.34 -3.89
C PHE A 160 19.09 -6.94 -4.82
N ASN A 161 19.80 -5.86 -4.50
CA ASN A 161 20.75 -5.25 -5.42
C ASN A 161 20.06 -4.78 -6.73
N ALA A 162 18.81 -4.33 -6.63
CA ALA A 162 17.89 -4.05 -7.72
C ALA A 162 17.35 -2.60 -7.63
N PRO A 163 18.14 -1.58 -8.00
CA PRO A 163 17.75 -0.19 -7.84
C PRO A 163 16.60 0.24 -8.75
N LEU A 164 16.49 -0.25 -9.99
CA LEU A 164 15.38 0.09 -10.89
C LEU A 164 14.05 -0.48 -10.38
N ALA A 165 14.08 -1.75 -9.97
CA ALA A 165 12.90 -2.39 -9.39
C ALA A 165 12.47 -1.71 -8.09
N GLY A 166 13.42 -1.25 -7.26
CA GLY A 166 13.12 -0.48 -6.05
C GLY A 166 12.40 0.83 -6.35
N VAL A 167 12.86 1.58 -7.37
CA VAL A 167 12.21 2.81 -7.83
C VAL A 167 10.78 2.53 -8.28
N VAL A 168 10.61 1.57 -9.17
CA VAL A 168 9.28 1.28 -9.75
C VAL A 168 8.34 0.71 -8.68
N PHE A 169 8.81 -0.14 -7.78
CA PHE A 169 8.02 -0.61 -6.64
C PHE A 169 7.45 0.55 -5.81
N ALA A 170 8.28 1.56 -5.51
CA ALA A 170 7.83 2.71 -4.74
C ALA A 170 6.82 3.57 -5.52
N MET A 171 6.98 3.72 -6.83
CA MET A 171 6.06 4.47 -7.69
C MET A 171 4.76 3.71 -7.92
N GLU A 172 4.84 2.40 -8.23
CA GLU A 172 3.71 1.56 -8.62
C GLU A 172 2.83 1.15 -7.45
N ILE A 173 3.44 0.82 -6.29
CA ILE A 173 2.72 0.28 -5.13
C ILE A 173 2.54 1.32 -4.03
N ILE A 174 3.59 2.09 -3.67
CA ILE A 174 3.54 2.97 -2.51
C ILE A 174 2.90 4.32 -2.84
N LEU A 175 3.40 5.01 -3.88
CA LEU A 175 2.87 6.31 -4.31
C LEU A 175 1.62 6.15 -5.19
N ARG A 176 1.57 5.08 -6.00
CA ARG A 176 0.54 4.84 -7.04
C ARG A 176 0.49 6.00 -8.04
N ASP A 177 1.64 6.63 -8.27
CA ASP A 177 1.83 7.79 -9.13
C ASP A 177 3.20 7.76 -9.79
N PHE A 178 3.26 8.03 -11.10
CA PHE A 178 4.48 8.08 -11.92
C PHE A 178 4.90 9.51 -12.29
N ALA A 179 4.61 10.49 -11.43
CA ALA A 179 4.98 11.87 -11.70
C ALA A 179 6.52 12.04 -11.83
N ALA A 180 6.96 12.71 -12.91
CA ALA A 180 8.39 12.90 -13.22
C ALA A 180 9.15 13.61 -12.09
N ARG A 181 8.51 14.56 -11.37
CA ARG A 181 9.12 15.27 -10.25
C ARG A 181 9.47 14.36 -9.07
N SER A 182 8.69 13.29 -8.86
CA SER A 182 8.89 12.32 -7.79
C SER A 182 9.96 11.31 -8.14
N PHE A 183 10.05 10.94 -9.42
CA PHE A 183 10.93 9.91 -9.95
C PHE A 183 12.41 10.17 -9.61
N GLY A 184 12.92 11.38 -9.88
CA GLY A 184 14.33 11.70 -9.65
C GLY A 184 14.78 11.53 -8.19
N MET A 185 13.95 11.92 -7.22
CA MET A 185 14.28 11.75 -5.80
C MET A 185 14.28 10.29 -5.37
N VAL A 186 13.33 9.50 -5.87
CA VAL A 186 13.23 8.06 -5.59
C VAL A 186 14.43 7.32 -6.20
N VAL A 187 14.85 7.68 -7.43
CA VAL A 187 16.06 7.13 -8.09
C VAL A 187 17.30 7.41 -7.25
N VAL A 188 17.53 8.66 -6.83
CA VAL A 188 18.68 9.03 -6.01
C VAL A 188 18.74 8.22 -4.72
N SER A 189 17.60 8.05 -4.03
CA SER A 189 17.54 7.24 -2.81
C SER A 189 17.82 5.76 -3.06
N SER A 190 17.20 5.19 -4.10
CA SER A 190 17.34 3.80 -4.48
C SER A 190 18.78 3.43 -4.83
N VAL A 191 19.40 4.24 -5.71
CA VAL A 191 20.81 4.04 -6.12
C VAL A 191 21.74 4.18 -4.92
N THR A 192 21.55 5.21 -4.09
CA THR A 192 22.39 5.40 -2.89
C THR A 192 22.30 4.20 -1.95
N ALA A 193 21.09 3.69 -1.70
CA ALA A 193 20.89 2.53 -0.84
C ALA A 193 21.55 1.27 -1.42
N SER A 194 21.48 1.05 -2.75
CA SER A 194 22.15 -0.06 -3.43
C SER A 194 23.67 0.07 -3.33
N VAL A 195 24.25 1.27 -3.57
CA VAL A 195 25.69 1.51 -3.45
C VAL A 195 26.18 1.24 -2.02
N VAL A 196 25.46 1.71 -0.99
CA VAL A 196 25.78 1.43 0.41
C VAL A 196 25.71 -0.07 0.69
N ALA A 197 24.70 -0.78 0.19
CA ALA A 197 24.60 -2.22 0.37
C ALA A 197 25.75 -2.97 -0.33
N ARG A 198 26.07 -2.62 -1.59
CA ARG A 198 27.18 -3.23 -2.35
C ARG A 198 28.54 -3.01 -1.71
N SER A 199 28.80 -1.86 -1.11
CA SER A 199 30.09 -1.57 -0.48
C SER A 199 30.40 -2.48 0.72
N VAL A 200 29.37 -3.07 1.35
CA VAL A 200 29.52 -3.97 2.51
C VAL A 200 29.25 -5.44 2.18
N LEU A 201 28.24 -5.70 1.35
CA LEU A 201 27.80 -7.07 1.04
C LEU A 201 28.42 -7.64 -0.24
N GLY A 202 29.14 -6.81 -1.00
CA GLY A 202 29.71 -7.16 -2.31
C GLY A 202 28.71 -6.96 -3.46
N ASP A 203 29.26 -6.94 -4.68
CA ASP A 203 28.48 -6.79 -5.92
C ASP A 203 28.31 -8.16 -6.59
N HIS A 204 27.48 -8.99 -5.98
CA HIS A 204 27.14 -10.31 -6.52
C HIS A 204 25.69 -10.30 -7.01
N ALA A 205 25.43 -11.00 -8.13
CA ALA A 205 24.08 -11.28 -8.58
C ALA A 205 23.31 -12.00 -7.45
N PHE A 206 22.06 -11.67 -7.28
CA PHE A 206 21.24 -12.27 -6.23
C PHE A 206 20.98 -13.76 -6.48
N LEU A 207 20.83 -14.13 -7.76
CA LEU A 207 20.73 -15.50 -8.23
C LEU A 207 21.84 -15.72 -9.27
N ASP A 208 22.74 -16.67 -8.98
CA ASP A 208 23.76 -17.10 -9.94
C ASP A 208 23.15 -18.19 -10.84
N LEU A 209 22.77 -17.81 -12.05
CA LEU A 209 21.99 -18.64 -12.97
C LEU A 209 22.70 -18.78 -14.31
N PRO A 210 22.53 -19.93 -15.01
CA PRO A 210 23.00 -20.08 -16.36
C PRO A 210 22.25 -19.14 -17.32
N ALA A 211 22.91 -18.69 -18.38
CA ALA A 211 22.29 -17.87 -19.42
C ALA A 211 21.18 -18.63 -20.15
N PHE A 212 20.03 -18.02 -20.30
CA PHE A 212 18.88 -18.60 -21.00
C PHE A 212 18.68 -17.93 -22.37
N ARG A 213 18.42 -18.74 -23.41
CA ARG A 213 18.10 -18.23 -24.75
C ARG A 213 16.70 -18.69 -25.15
N VAL A 214 15.87 -17.75 -25.60
CA VAL A 214 14.57 -18.04 -26.20
C VAL A 214 14.77 -18.07 -27.73
N GLY A 215 14.84 -19.28 -28.27
CA GLY A 215 15.21 -19.50 -29.68
C GLY A 215 14.04 -19.71 -30.63
N HIS A 216 12.83 -20.00 -30.13
CA HIS A 216 11.70 -20.40 -30.97
C HIS A 216 10.44 -19.57 -30.70
N LEU A 217 9.74 -19.12 -31.76
CA LEU A 217 8.49 -18.33 -31.59
C LEU A 217 7.39 -19.10 -30.84
N GLY A 218 7.31 -20.43 -31.00
CA GLY A 218 6.36 -21.27 -30.28
C GLY A 218 6.52 -21.22 -28.76
N THR A 219 7.73 -20.90 -28.25
CA THR A 219 7.98 -20.76 -26.80
C THR A 219 7.18 -19.60 -26.19
N TYR A 220 6.89 -18.53 -26.97
CA TYR A 220 6.06 -17.41 -26.49
C TYR A 220 4.62 -17.83 -26.19
N ALA A 221 4.04 -18.77 -26.96
CA ALA A 221 2.72 -19.33 -26.64
C ALA A 221 2.71 -20.08 -25.31
N LEU A 222 3.81 -20.79 -25.00
CA LEU A 222 4.00 -21.45 -23.70
C LEU A 222 4.16 -20.45 -22.55
N PHE A 223 4.91 -19.36 -22.76
CA PHE A 223 4.99 -18.28 -21.77
C PHE A 223 3.64 -17.57 -21.56
N ALA A 224 2.85 -17.38 -22.61
CA ALA A 224 1.50 -16.83 -22.50
C ALA A 224 0.60 -17.75 -21.65
N LEU A 225 0.61 -19.08 -21.91
CA LEU A 225 -0.13 -20.05 -21.14
C LEU A 225 0.31 -20.07 -19.67
N LEU A 226 1.64 -20.04 -19.40
CA LEU A 226 2.18 -19.93 -18.06
C LEU A 226 1.68 -18.64 -17.37
N GLY A 227 1.64 -17.51 -18.07
CA GLY A 227 1.12 -16.25 -17.56
C GLY A 227 -0.34 -16.34 -17.10
N LEU A 228 -1.20 -16.98 -17.90
CA LEU A 228 -2.61 -17.21 -17.54
C LEU A 228 -2.73 -18.07 -16.26
N LEU A 229 -1.96 -19.17 -16.19
CA LEU A 229 -1.94 -20.05 -15.02
C LEU A 229 -1.40 -19.32 -13.79
N ALA A 230 -0.33 -18.55 -13.96
CA ALA A 230 0.31 -17.79 -12.89
C ALA A 230 -0.62 -16.72 -12.29
N GLY A 231 -1.43 -16.06 -13.11
CA GLY A 231 -2.46 -15.13 -12.64
C GLY A 231 -3.48 -15.82 -11.73
N GLY A 232 -3.95 -17.02 -12.14
CA GLY A 232 -4.85 -17.86 -11.33
C GLY A 232 -4.22 -18.30 -10.01
N VAL A 233 -2.94 -18.73 -10.04
CA VAL A 233 -2.19 -19.13 -8.82
C VAL A 233 -1.95 -17.92 -7.91
N GLY A 234 -1.67 -16.75 -8.45
CA GLY A 234 -1.55 -15.50 -7.67
C GLY A 234 -2.83 -15.17 -6.90
N VAL A 235 -3.99 -15.26 -7.56
CA VAL A 235 -5.30 -15.06 -6.90
C VAL A 235 -5.60 -16.17 -5.88
N LEU A 236 -5.25 -17.43 -6.19
CA LEU A 236 -5.40 -18.53 -5.24
C LEU A 236 -4.56 -18.29 -3.99
N PHE A 237 -3.31 -17.81 -4.13
CA PHE A 237 -2.46 -17.45 -3.01
C PHE A 237 -3.11 -16.37 -2.14
N ILE A 238 -3.68 -15.30 -2.74
CA ILE A 238 -4.42 -14.27 -1.99
C ILE A 238 -5.56 -14.88 -1.18
N ARG A 239 -6.40 -15.73 -1.82
CA ARG A 239 -7.56 -16.37 -1.17
C ARG A 239 -7.15 -17.28 -0.01
N VAL A 240 -6.10 -18.09 -0.21
CA VAL A 240 -5.59 -19.00 0.83
C VAL A 240 -4.99 -18.22 1.98
N LEU A 241 -4.20 -17.17 1.68
CA LEU A 241 -3.58 -16.32 2.70
C LEU A 241 -4.63 -15.73 3.64
N TYR A 242 -5.62 -15.04 3.08
CA TYR A 242 -6.65 -14.40 3.89
C TYR A 242 -7.65 -15.41 4.48
N GLY A 243 -7.91 -16.52 3.80
CA GLY A 243 -8.73 -17.60 4.35
C GLY A 243 -8.11 -18.25 5.60
N ILE A 244 -6.79 -18.48 5.59
CA ILE A 244 -6.06 -19.00 6.76
C ILE A 244 -5.97 -17.92 7.86
N GLU A 245 -5.76 -16.64 7.50
CA GLU A 245 -5.80 -15.55 8.48
C GLU A 245 -7.17 -15.48 9.18
N ASP A 246 -8.27 -15.55 8.44
CA ASP A 246 -9.64 -15.57 8.99
C ASP A 246 -9.90 -16.79 9.88
N LEU A 247 -9.40 -17.95 9.44
CA LEU A 247 -9.52 -19.17 10.25
C LEU A 247 -8.77 -19.02 11.58
N CYS A 248 -7.55 -18.49 11.54
CA CYS A 248 -6.77 -18.23 12.74
C CYS A 248 -7.45 -17.19 13.66
N ASP A 249 -8.05 -16.14 13.08
CA ASP A 249 -8.78 -15.12 13.85
C ASP A 249 -10.04 -15.71 14.51
N ARG A 250 -10.74 -16.60 13.82
CA ARG A 250 -11.96 -17.27 14.33
C ARG A 250 -11.68 -18.29 15.43
N VAL A 251 -10.59 -19.02 15.31
CA VAL A 251 -10.22 -20.10 16.26
C VAL A 251 -9.55 -19.53 17.51
N TRP A 252 -8.78 -18.43 17.35
CA TRP A 252 -8.03 -17.87 18.47
C TRP A 252 -8.92 -17.09 19.43
N ARG A 253 -8.89 -17.47 20.71
CA ARG A 253 -9.64 -16.81 21.81
C ARG A 253 -8.74 -16.35 22.96
N GLY A 254 -7.43 -16.53 22.84
CA GLY A 254 -6.44 -16.13 23.84
C GLY A 254 -5.91 -14.70 23.61
N PRO A 255 -4.97 -14.24 24.45
CA PRO A 255 -4.33 -12.94 24.26
C PRO A 255 -3.52 -12.92 22.95
N GLU A 256 -3.62 -11.82 22.21
CA GLU A 256 -3.01 -11.68 20.86
C GLU A 256 -1.48 -11.86 20.87
N TRP A 257 -0.81 -11.47 21.95
CA TRP A 257 0.64 -11.62 22.08
C TRP A 257 1.10 -13.09 22.17
N LEU A 258 0.24 -14.00 22.62
CA LEU A 258 0.55 -15.44 22.76
C LEU A 258 0.25 -16.22 21.47
N ARG A 259 -0.60 -15.68 20.59
CA ARG A 259 -1.02 -16.32 19.33
C ARG A 259 0.15 -16.79 18.46
N PRO A 260 1.24 -15.98 18.26
CA PRO A 260 2.37 -16.43 17.46
C PRO A 260 3.11 -17.64 18.05
N ALA A 261 3.16 -17.75 19.37
CA ALA A 261 3.84 -18.86 20.04
C ALA A 261 3.03 -20.17 19.89
N VAL A 262 1.73 -20.13 20.17
CA VAL A 262 0.87 -21.32 20.07
C VAL A 262 0.74 -21.76 18.60
N GLY A 263 0.51 -20.81 17.69
CA GLY A 263 0.48 -21.10 16.24
C GLY A 263 1.84 -21.52 15.69
N GLY A 264 2.93 -21.07 16.31
CA GLY A 264 4.30 -21.48 16.02
C GLY A 264 4.54 -22.98 16.18
N LEU A 265 3.80 -23.66 17.06
CA LEU A 265 3.83 -25.13 17.17
C LEU A 265 3.34 -25.80 15.89
N LEU A 266 2.22 -25.34 15.31
CA LEU A 266 1.70 -25.87 14.04
C LEU A 266 2.69 -25.61 12.89
N LEU A 267 3.26 -24.41 12.86
CA LEU A 267 4.29 -24.07 11.88
C LEU A 267 5.53 -24.97 12.06
N GLY A 268 5.99 -25.20 13.29
CA GLY A 268 7.12 -26.06 13.57
C GLY A 268 6.92 -27.52 13.17
N LEU A 269 5.71 -28.07 13.35
CA LEU A 269 5.34 -29.40 12.86
C LEU A 269 5.35 -29.46 11.32
N LEU A 270 4.89 -28.41 10.65
CA LEU A 270 5.00 -28.31 9.20
C LEU A 270 6.46 -28.25 8.74
N LEU A 271 7.32 -27.48 9.44
CA LEU A 271 8.76 -27.39 9.14
C LEU A 271 9.50 -28.71 9.40
N LEU A 272 9.05 -29.50 10.37
CA LEU A 272 9.61 -30.83 10.61
C LEU A 272 9.34 -31.77 9.44
N ALA A 273 8.12 -31.67 8.85
CA ALA A 273 7.73 -32.45 7.67
C ALA A 273 8.37 -31.92 6.37
N VAL A 274 8.45 -30.59 6.22
CA VAL A 274 8.94 -29.91 5.01
C VAL A 274 9.96 -28.82 5.40
N PRO A 275 11.21 -29.19 5.73
CA PRO A 275 12.22 -28.26 6.21
C PRO A 275 12.61 -27.18 5.19
N GLN A 276 12.34 -27.39 3.89
CA GLN A 276 12.53 -26.42 2.81
C GLN A 276 11.70 -25.14 3.01
N MET A 277 10.67 -25.19 3.85
CA MET A 277 9.80 -24.03 4.13
C MET A 277 10.38 -23.10 5.20
N TYR A 278 11.50 -23.41 5.83
CA TYR A 278 12.15 -22.59 6.84
C TYR A 278 12.61 -21.24 6.26
N GLY A 279 12.18 -20.14 6.86
CA GLY A 279 12.58 -18.80 6.49
C GLY A 279 12.15 -18.39 5.08
N VAL A 280 12.98 -17.63 4.38
CA VAL A 280 12.64 -17.06 3.06
C VAL A 280 12.64 -18.12 1.96
N GLY A 281 13.63 -19.03 1.92
CA GLY A 281 13.70 -20.17 0.99
C GLY A 281 14.45 -19.90 -0.32
N TYR A 282 15.35 -18.91 -0.37
CA TYR A 282 16.10 -18.59 -1.60
C TYR A 282 16.99 -19.72 -2.13
N PRO A 283 17.70 -20.52 -1.32
CA PRO A 283 18.48 -21.65 -1.84
C PRO A 283 17.60 -22.67 -2.59
N VAL A 284 16.42 -23.00 -2.04
CA VAL A 284 15.46 -23.93 -2.67
C VAL A 284 14.92 -23.34 -3.99
N LEU A 285 14.69 -22.03 -4.03
CA LEU A 285 14.30 -21.33 -5.25
C LEU A 285 15.39 -21.44 -6.34
N GLY A 286 16.64 -21.19 -6.01
CA GLY A 286 17.77 -21.34 -6.93
C GLY A 286 17.90 -22.77 -7.49
N GLU A 287 17.75 -23.79 -6.63
CA GLU A 287 17.77 -25.20 -7.04
C GLU A 287 16.60 -25.58 -7.97
N SER A 288 15.43 -24.93 -7.82
CA SER A 288 14.29 -25.17 -8.71
C SER A 288 14.54 -24.68 -10.13
N VAL A 289 15.23 -23.55 -10.28
CA VAL A 289 15.59 -22.98 -11.59
C VAL A 289 16.62 -23.85 -12.31
N THR A 290 17.53 -24.48 -11.56
CA THR A 290 18.53 -25.39 -12.12
C THR A 290 18.02 -26.81 -12.39
N GLY A 291 16.73 -27.08 -12.13
CA GLY A 291 16.06 -28.35 -12.46
C GLY A 291 16.38 -29.52 -11.50
N ARG A 292 16.81 -29.23 -10.28
CA ARG A 292 17.14 -30.28 -9.28
C ARG A 292 15.95 -31.02 -8.70
N TYR A 293 14.72 -30.49 -8.85
CA TYR A 293 13.51 -31.08 -8.30
C TYR A 293 12.63 -31.65 -9.41
N ALA A 294 12.04 -32.83 -9.18
CA ALA A 294 11.03 -33.41 -10.06
C ALA A 294 9.70 -32.63 -10.00
N VAL A 295 8.90 -32.70 -11.07
CA VAL A 295 7.63 -31.97 -11.21
C VAL A 295 6.70 -32.15 -10.00
N GLY A 296 6.54 -33.39 -9.50
CA GLY A 296 5.69 -33.65 -8.33
C GLY A 296 6.18 -32.96 -7.05
N VAL A 297 7.52 -32.87 -6.85
CA VAL A 297 8.10 -32.17 -5.71
C VAL A 297 7.92 -30.66 -5.85
N LEU A 298 8.06 -30.10 -7.05
CA LEU A 298 7.83 -28.67 -7.32
C LEU A 298 6.40 -28.26 -7.00
N LEU A 299 5.41 -29.04 -7.44
CA LEU A 299 4.00 -28.78 -7.13
C LEU A 299 3.69 -28.94 -5.63
N PHE A 300 4.31 -29.92 -4.97
CA PHE A 300 4.20 -30.08 -3.52
C PHE A 300 4.80 -28.87 -2.78
N LEU A 301 6.01 -28.40 -3.15
CA LEU A 301 6.65 -27.24 -2.54
C LEU A 301 5.87 -25.95 -2.78
N LEU A 302 5.20 -25.80 -3.94
CA LEU A 302 4.29 -24.68 -4.23
C LEU A 302 3.16 -24.62 -3.20
N VAL A 303 2.47 -25.74 -2.97
CA VAL A 303 1.37 -25.84 -2.00
C VAL A 303 1.90 -25.64 -0.59
N ALA A 304 3.02 -26.28 -0.24
CA ALA A 304 3.63 -26.18 1.08
C ALA A 304 4.03 -24.73 1.40
N LYS A 305 4.62 -23.99 0.43
CA LYS A 305 4.99 -22.57 0.63
C LYS A 305 3.76 -21.71 0.80
N THR A 306 2.72 -21.92 -0.01
CA THR A 306 1.43 -21.22 0.11
C THR A 306 0.85 -21.39 1.51
N VAL A 307 0.79 -22.62 2.03
CA VAL A 307 0.25 -22.91 3.37
C VAL A 307 1.16 -22.37 4.48
N ALA A 308 2.47 -22.61 4.39
CA ALA A 308 3.44 -22.18 5.41
C ALA A 308 3.47 -20.64 5.57
N THR A 309 3.45 -19.91 4.44
CA THR A 309 3.40 -18.44 4.46
C THR A 309 2.08 -17.94 5.04
N SER A 310 0.96 -18.50 4.58
CA SER A 310 -0.37 -18.12 5.05
C SER A 310 -0.54 -18.40 6.54
N LEU A 311 -0.03 -19.55 7.01
CA LEU A 311 -0.04 -19.89 8.44
C LEU A 311 0.84 -18.91 9.23
N THR A 312 2.07 -18.63 8.77
CA THR A 312 2.97 -17.70 9.45
C THR A 312 2.33 -16.32 9.63
N ILE A 313 1.71 -15.76 8.58
CA ILE A 313 1.01 -14.47 8.67
C ILE A 313 -0.24 -14.59 9.53
N GLY A 314 -1.03 -15.65 9.34
CA GLY A 314 -2.28 -15.90 10.06
C GLY A 314 -2.13 -16.01 11.57
N ILE A 315 -1.05 -16.63 12.06
CA ILE A 315 -0.75 -16.70 13.49
C ILE A 315 -0.20 -15.39 14.09
N GLY A 316 -0.07 -14.34 13.28
CA GLY A 316 0.43 -13.04 13.72
C GLY A 316 1.92 -12.82 13.48
N GLY A 317 2.55 -13.60 12.61
CA GLY A 317 3.93 -13.44 12.19
C GLY A 317 4.20 -12.09 11.54
N SER A 318 5.45 -11.65 11.62
CA SER A 318 5.94 -10.41 11.03
C SER A 318 6.90 -10.72 9.88
N GLY A 319 6.45 -10.53 8.63
CA GLY A 319 7.25 -10.82 7.44
C GLY A 319 6.51 -10.52 6.14
N GLY A 320 7.21 -10.48 5.01
CA GLY A 320 6.66 -10.14 3.70
C GLY A 320 6.06 -11.33 2.94
N VAL A 321 5.20 -11.03 1.98
CA VAL A 321 4.59 -11.99 1.04
C VAL A 321 5.24 -11.93 -0.35
N PHE A 322 6.19 -11.02 -0.55
CA PHE A 322 6.88 -10.79 -1.82
C PHE A 322 7.74 -12.02 -2.23
N ALA A 323 8.77 -12.38 -1.44
CA ALA A 323 9.60 -13.56 -1.73
C ALA A 323 8.79 -14.87 -1.76
N PRO A 324 7.79 -15.11 -0.89
CA PRO A 324 6.89 -16.25 -1.06
C PRO A 324 6.18 -16.32 -2.41
N SER A 325 5.71 -15.18 -2.96
CA SER A 325 5.08 -15.18 -4.29
C SER A 325 6.07 -15.50 -5.41
N LEU A 326 7.33 -15.00 -5.31
CA LEU A 326 8.40 -15.41 -6.22
C LEU A 326 8.69 -16.91 -6.14
N PHE A 327 8.77 -17.45 -4.92
CA PHE A 327 8.99 -18.88 -4.69
C PHE A 327 7.86 -19.73 -5.32
N ILE A 328 6.60 -19.41 -5.04
CA ILE A 328 5.43 -20.08 -5.60
C ILE A 328 5.50 -20.04 -7.14
N GLY A 329 5.86 -18.87 -7.70
CA GLY A 329 6.02 -18.68 -9.14
C GLY A 329 7.16 -19.49 -9.75
N ALA A 330 8.30 -19.59 -9.05
CA ALA A 330 9.42 -20.41 -9.49
C ALA A 330 9.04 -21.90 -9.53
N MET A 331 8.35 -22.40 -8.51
CA MET A 331 7.87 -23.79 -8.46
C MET A 331 6.88 -24.10 -9.59
N LEU A 332 5.91 -23.20 -9.82
CA LEU A 332 4.97 -23.32 -10.92
C LEU A 332 5.67 -23.31 -12.28
N GLY A 333 6.52 -22.33 -12.51
CA GLY A 333 7.25 -22.17 -13.77
C GLY A 333 8.21 -23.31 -14.05
N ALA A 334 8.97 -23.79 -13.03
CA ALA A 334 9.85 -24.95 -13.16
C ALA A 334 9.07 -26.24 -13.51
N ALA A 335 7.94 -26.50 -12.81
CA ALA A 335 7.09 -27.65 -13.09
C ALA A 335 6.50 -27.58 -14.51
N PHE A 336 5.99 -26.42 -14.91
CA PHE A 336 5.49 -26.16 -16.25
C PHE A 336 6.56 -26.36 -17.31
N GLY A 337 7.76 -25.74 -17.11
CA GLY A 337 8.88 -25.82 -18.05
C GLY A 337 9.38 -27.25 -18.25
N GLN A 338 9.57 -28.04 -17.18
CA GLN A 338 9.95 -29.46 -17.27
C GLN A 338 8.90 -30.26 -18.05
N THR A 339 7.62 -30.04 -17.77
CA THR A 339 6.51 -30.71 -18.47
C THR A 339 6.50 -30.31 -19.96
N ALA A 340 6.67 -29.00 -20.26
CA ALA A 340 6.70 -28.51 -21.63
C ALA A 340 7.87 -29.08 -22.44
N VAL A 341 9.05 -29.22 -21.84
CA VAL A 341 10.23 -29.83 -22.49
C VAL A 341 9.98 -31.31 -22.86
N VAL A 342 9.28 -32.04 -22.00
CA VAL A 342 8.93 -33.46 -22.28
C VAL A 342 7.86 -33.57 -23.37
N LEU A 343 6.82 -32.71 -23.34
CA LEU A 343 5.70 -32.80 -24.27
C LEU A 343 6.01 -32.17 -25.65
N LEU A 344 6.84 -31.15 -25.70
CA LEU A 344 7.15 -30.37 -26.89
C LEU A 344 8.68 -30.22 -27.06
N PRO A 345 9.42 -31.33 -27.27
CA PRO A 345 10.86 -31.27 -27.42
C PRO A 345 11.25 -30.42 -28.64
N GLY A 346 12.19 -29.50 -28.47
CA GLY A 346 12.64 -28.57 -29.50
C GLY A 346 11.89 -27.23 -29.57
N THR A 347 10.70 -27.11 -28.97
CA THR A 347 9.92 -25.87 -28.93
C THR A 347 10.04 -25.16 -27.57
N ALA A 348 10.08 -25.92 -26.48
CA ALA A 348 10.00 -25.37 -25.11
C ALA A 348 11.25 -24.60 -24.68
N GLY A 349 12.43 -24.88 -25.23
CA GLY A 349 13.69 -24.28 -24.76
C GLY A 349 14.11 -24.79 -23.37
N ALA A 350 14.81 -23.97 -22.61
CA ALA A 350 15.34 -24.35 -21.30
C ALA A 350 14.23 -24.26 -20.20
N ALA A 351 14.03 -25.34 -19.44
CA ALA A 351 13.02 -25.39 -18.37
C ALA A 351 13.19 -24.27 -17.32
N GLY A 352 14.44 -23.89 -16.99
CA GLY A 352 14.73 -22.82 -16.03
C GLY A 352 14.21 -21.44 -16.43
N SER A 353 14.07 -21.14 -17.73
CA SER A 353 13.51 -19.88 -18.19
C SER A 353 12.04 -19.72 -17.78
N PHE A 354 11.27 -20.81 -17.78
CA PHE A 354 9.88 -20.81 -17.29
C PHE A 354 9.78 -20.57 -15.79
N ALA A 355 10.78 -21.06 -15.01
CA ALA A 355 10.83 -20.77 -13.58
C ALA A 355 10.96 -19.26 -13.32
N LEU A 356 11.86 -18.58 -14.03
CA LEU A 356 12.06 -17.12 -13.91
C LEU A 356 10.83 -16.33 -14.37
N VAL A 357 10.24 -16.70 -15.49
CA VAL A 357 9.00 -16.05 -15.97
C VAL A 357 7.85 -16.31 -15.00
N GLY A 358 7.73 -17.52 -14.46
CA GLY A 358 6.74 -17.86 -13.44
C GLY A 358 6.88 -17.04 -12.16
N MET A 359 8.14 -16.79 -11.70
CA MET A 359 8.41 -15.90 -10.55
C MET A 359 7.75 -14.53 -10.73
N ALA A 360 8.04 -13.87 -11.86
CA ALA A 360 7.48 -12.55 -12.14
C ALA A 360 5.95 -12.60 -12.30
N ALA A 361 5.44 -13.60 -13.03
CA ALA A 361 4.03 -13.68 -13.36
C ALA A 361 3.13 -13.95 -12.13
N VAL A 362 3.53 -14.83 -11.20
CA VAL A 362 2.76 -15.06 -9.96
C VAL A 362 2.84 -13.83 -9.04
N PHE A 363 4.02 -13.21 -8.92
CA PHE A 363 4.12 -11.95 -8.15
C PHE A 363 3.24 -10.85 -8.74
N ALA A 364 3.27 -10.64 -10.06
CA ALA A 364 2.41 -9.67 -10.73
C ALA A 364 0.92 -9.98 -10.53
N GLY A 365 0.52 -11.24 -10.64
CA GLY A 365 -0.85 -11.69 -10.39
C GLY A 365 -1.31 -11.48 -8.95
N ALA A 366 -0.41 -11.62 -7.96
CA ALA A 366 -0.72 -11.41 -6.56
C ALA A 366 -0.67 -9.93 -6.15
N ALA A 367 0.40 -9.21 -6.52
CA ALA A 367 0.68 -7.84 -6.07
C ALA A 367 0.05 -6.77 -6.97
N ARG A 368 -0.28 -7.10 -8.24
CA ARG A 368 -0.72 -6.16 -9.29
C ARG A 368 0.30 -5.06 -9.55
N ALA A 369 1.55 -5.47 -9.64
CA ALA A 369 2.69 -4.62 -9.91
C ALA A 369 3.47 -5.18 -11.11
N PRO A 370 2.94 -5.05 -12.34
CA PRO A 370 3.54 -5.66 -13.53
C PRO A 370 4.91 -5.09 -13.87
N ILE A 371 5.11 -3.78 -13.77
CA ILE A 371 6.39 -3.16 -14.13
C ILE A 371 7.46 -3.58 -13.12
N THR A 372 7.13 -3.54 -11.83
CA THR A 372 8.01 -4.04 -10.76
C THR A 372 8.37 -5.50 -10.96
N ALA A 373 7.39 -6.35 -11.34
CA ALA A 373 7.61 -7.78 -11.54
C ALA A 373 8.62 -8.08 -12.66
N VAL A 374 8.55 -7.37 -13.78
CA VAL A 374 9.50 -7.51 -14.89
C VAL A 374 10.89 -7.05 -14.46
N LEU A 375 10.98 -5.85 -13.87
CA LEU A 375 12.27 -5.24 -13.52
C LEU A 375 12.97 -5.99 -12.39
N ILE A 376 12.24 -6.50 -11.38
CA ILE A 376 12.88 -7.23 -10.29
C ILE A 376 13.52 -8.52 -10.78
N VAL A 377 12.83 -9.30 -11.61
CA VAL A 377 13.41 -10.54 -12.15
C VAL A 377 14.54 -10.25 -13.12
N PHE A 378 14.42 -9.20 -13.94
CA PHE A 378 15.50 -8.73 -14.80
C PHE A 378 16.76 -8.36 -14.01
N GLU A 379 16.65 -7.53 -12.96
CA GLU A 379 17.81 -7.12 -12.14
C GLU A 379 18.37 -8.27 -11.29
N LEU A 380 17.53 -9.23 -10.84
CA LEU A 380 17.98 -10.42 -10.10
C LEU A 380 18.80 -11.39 -10.95
N THR A 381 18.53 -11.45 -12.27
CA THR A 381 19.09 -12.44 -13.18
C THR A 381 20.10 -11.87 -14.15
N GLY A 382 19.99 -10.59 -14.50
CA GLY A 382 20.78 -9.95 -15.55
C GLY A 382 20.43 -10.42 -16.99
N GLU A 383 19.39 -11.24 -17.17
CA GLU A 383 19.05 -11.88 -18.44
C GLU A 383 18.14 -11.03 -19.31
N TYR A 384 18.72 -10.30 -20.24
CA TYR A 384 17.97 -9.44 -21.18
C TYR A 384 17.05 -10.24 -22.11
N SER A 385 17.43 -11.46 -22.50
CA SER A 385 16.68 -12.31 -23.42
C SER A 385 15.27 -12.68 -22.92
N LEU A 386 15.06 -12.60 -21.59
CA LEU A 386 13.78 -12.93 -20.95
C LEU A 386 12.82 -11.74 -20.82
N ILE A 387 13.23 -10.50 -21.18
CA ILE A 387 12.37 -9.32 -21.00
C ILE A 387 11.05 -9.45 -21.76
N LEU A 388 11.08 -9.86 -23.04
CA LEU A 388 9.86 -10.02 -23.84
C LEU A 388 8.93 -11.13 -23.30
N PRO A 389 9.43 -12.35 -22.99
CA PRO A 389 8.64 -13.37 -22.29
C PRO A 389 8.06 -12.90 -20.97
N LEU A 390 8.86 -12.18 -20.16
CA LEU A 390 8.41 -11.61 -18.87
C LEU A 390 7.26 -10.63 -19.08
N MET A 391 7.41 -9.68 -20.00
CA MET A 391 6.36 -8.69 -20.29
C MET A 391 5.05 -9.36 -20.72
N LEU A 392 5.12 -10.36 -21.59
CA LEU A 392 3.95 -11.10 -22.08
C LEU A 392 3.25 -11.85 -20.93
N ALA A 393 3.99 -12.68 -20.20
CA ALA A 393 3.42 -13.51 -19.15
C ALA A 393 2.90 -12.67 -17.98
N VAL A 394 3.62 -11.63 -17.56
CA VAL A 394 3.25 -10.70 -16.49
C VAL A 394 1.99 -9.93 -16.84
N SER A 395 1.87 -9.42 -18.08
CA SER A 395 0.67 -8.70 -18.54
C SER A 395 -0.57 -9.60 -18.49
N LEU A 396 -0.45 -10.84 -18.99
CA LEU A 396 -1.53 -11.82 -18.95
C LEU A 396 -1.89 -12.22 -17.52
N ALA A 397 -0.89 -12.44 -16.65
CA ALA A 397 -1.12 -12.78 -15.25
C ALA A 397 -1.86 -11.65 -14.51
N THR A 398 -1.46 -10.39 -14.76
CA THR A 398 -2.12 -9.22 -14.18
C THR A 398 -3.56 -9.09 -14.69
N GLY A 399 -3.79 -9.28 -15.99
CA GLY A 399 -5.12 -9.26 -16.61
C GLY A 399 -6.05 -10.33 -16.00
N ILE A 400 -5.59 -11.58 -15.87
CA ILE A 400 -6.35 -12.65 -15.21
C ILE A 400 -6.62 -12.32 -13.74
N SER A 401 -5.64 -11.75 -13.03
CA SER A 401 -5.83 -11.35 -11.63
C SER A 401 -6.94 -10.30 -11.50
N HIS A 402 -7.00 -9.30 -12.39
CA HIS A 402 -8.08 -8.31 -12.38
C HIS A 402 -9.46 -8.91 -12.67
N LEU A 403 -9.53 -9.92 -13.55
CA LEU A 403 -10.79 -10.60 -13.84
C LEU A 403 -11.29 -11.47 -12.69
N LEU A 404 -10.37 -12.13 -11.95
CA LEU A 404 -10.73 -13.13 -10.91
C LEU A 404 -10.85 -12.53 -9.49
N SER A 405 -10.28 -11.35 -9.23
CA SER A 405 -10.30 -10.68 -7.93
C SER A 405 -10.50 -9.18 -8.13
N ARG A 406 -11.06 -8.48 -7.14
CA ARG A 406 -11.10 -7.01 -7.11
C ARG A 406 -9.83 -6.43 -6.47
N GLU A 407 -9.21 -7.18 -5.55
CA GLU A 407 -8.13 -6.71 -4.70
C GLU A 407 -6.81 -7.42 -4.98
N SER A 408 -5.69 -6.72 -4.80
CA SER A 408 -4.36 -7.32 -4.74
C SER A 408 -4.08 -7.88 -3.35
N ILE A 409 -2.97 -8.61 -3.19
CA ILE A 409 -2.52 -9.12 -1.88
C ILE A 409 -2.28 -8.01 -0.85
N TYR A 410 -2.01 -6.78 -1.30
CA TYR A 410 -1.80 -5.62 -0.43
C TYR A 410 -3.08 -4.84 -0.15
N THR A 411 -3.88 -4.57 -1.17
CA THR A 411 -5.13 -3.80 -1.00
C THR A 411 -6.20 -4.58 -0.26
N ALA A 412 -6.26 -5.91 -0.41
CA ALA A 412 -7.18 -6.77 0.31
C ALA A 412 -7.08 -6.60 1.84
N LYS A 413 -5.86 -6.39 2.39
CA LYS A 413 -5.66 -6.13 3.82
C LYS A 413 -6.30 -4.80 4.26
N LEU A 414 -6.23 -3.79 3.41
CA LEU A 414 -6.77 -2.45 3.70
C LEU A 414 -8.29 -2.41 3.56
N VAL A 415 -8.82 -3.02 2.50
CA VAL A 415 -10.27 -3.12 2.28
C VAL A 415 -10.95 -3.88 3.43
N ARG A 416 -10.33 -4.96 3.94
CA ARG A 416 -10.81 -5.71 5.12
C ARG A 416 -10.84 -4.88 6.40
N ARG A 417 -10.04 -3.80 6.46
CA ARG A 417 -10.06 -2.80 7.57
C ARG A 417 -10.96 -1.60 7.27
N GLY A 418 -11.75 -1.65 6.19
CA GLY A 418 -12.64 -0.55 5.78
C GLY A 418 -11.90 0.63 5.13
N VAL A 419 -10.67 0.42 4.66
CA VAL A 419 -9.87 1.46 3.99
C VAL A 419 -9.84 1.19 2.50
N ASP A 420 -10.57 1.99 1.75
CA ASP A 420 -10.49 2.05 0.29
C ASP A 420 -9.44 3.11 -0.10
N LEU A 421 -8.40 2.68 -0.82
CA LEU A 421 -7.34 3.57 -1.31
C LEU A 421 -7.75 4.33 -2.58
N ASP A 422 -8.76 3.85 -3.31
CA ASP A 422 -9.26 4.46 -4.52
C ASP A 422 -10.33 5.51 -4.22
N ALA A 423 -10.91 5.45 -3.01
CA ALA A 423 -11.75 6.52 -2.52
C ALA A 423 -10.92 7.81 -2.37
N PRO A 424 -11.39 8.96 -2.87
CA PRO A 424 -10.69 10.22 -2.70
C PRO A 424 -10.38 10.43 -1.22
N ALA A 425 -9.13 10.85 -0.91
CA ALA A 425 -8.77 11.20 0.46
C ALA A 425 -9.79 12.23 0.95
N PRO A 426 -10.34 12.11 2.17
CA PRO A 426 -11.21 13.14 2.71
C PRO A 426 -10.45 14.47 2.61
N SER A 427 -10.83 15.32 1.67
CA SER A 427 -10.28 16.67 1.61
C SER A 427 -10.62 17.35 2.94
N TRP A 428 -9.86 18.39 3.29
CA TRP A 428 -10.20 19.21 4.45
C TRP A 428 -11.71 19.58 4.46
N ALA A 429 -12.28 19.87 3.28
CA ALA A 429 -13.68 20.19 3.10
C ALA A 429 -14.63 19.05 3.53
N HIS A 430 -14.25 17.77 3.38
CA HIS A 430 -15.06 16.63 3.85
C HIS A 430 -14.93 16.39 5.36
N SER A 431 -13.87 16.86 5.98
CA SER A 431 -13.64 16.67 7.42
C SER A 431 -14.17 17.81 8.30
N HIS A 432 -14.49 18.96 7.69
CA HIS A 432 -14.98 20.13 8.41
C HIS A 432 -16.48 20.33 8.16
N ARG A 433 -17.20 20.72 9.21
CA ARG A 433 -18.64 21.03 9.15
C ARG A 433 -18.84 22.49 8.77
N VAL A 434 -19.95 22.77 8.10
CA VAL A 434 -20.37 24.13 7.72
C VAL A 434 -20.44 25.04 8.95
N ARG A 435 -20.85 24.51 10.11
CA ARG A 435 -20.90 25.24 11.40
C ARG A 435 -19.56 25.93 11.76
N ALA A 436 -18.43 25.38 11.34
CA ALA A 436 -17.12 25.96 11.64
C ALA A 436 -16.77 27.21 10.79
N LEU A 437 -17.47 27.39 9.67
CA LEU A 437 -17.20 28.43 8.66
C LEU A 437 -18.40 29.31 8.32
N LEU A 438 -19.57 29.03 8.88
CA LEU A 438 -20.72 29.90 8.66
C LEU A 438 -20.47 31.30 9.23
N ASP A 439 -20.97 32.30 8.57
CA ASP A 439 -21.07 33.66 9.11
C ASP A 439 -22.39 33.81 9.87
N PRO A 440 -22.38 33.79 11.21
CA PRO A 440 -23.59 33.93 12.01
C PRO A 440 -24.07 35.38 12.05
N SER A 441 -23.24 36.34 11.62
CA SER A 441 -23.57 37.77 11.59
C SER A 441 -24.13 38.22 10.24
N CYS A 442 -24.45 37.27 9.32
CA CYS A 442 -25.01 37.63 8.04
C CYS A 442 -26.34 38.41 8.23
N GLN A 443 -26.47 39.48 7.48
CA GLN A 443 -27.70 40.26 7.45
C GLN A 443 -28.80 39.42 6.80
N VAL A 444 -29.97 39.40 7.40
CA VAL A 444 -31.18 38.78 6.83
C VAL A 444 -32.21 39.88 6.52
N LEU A 445 -32.96 39.72 5.46
CA LEU A 445 -34.01 40.64 5.07
C LEU A 445 -35.39 40.06 5.48
N ALA A 446 -36.27 40.91 5.96
CA ALA A 446 -37.68 40.55 6.14
C ALA A 446 -38.40 40.65 4.79
N LEU A 447 -39.39 39.77 4.60
CA LEU A 447 -40.16 39.71 3.33
C LEU A 447 -40.85 41.04 2.97
N ASP A 448 -41.18 41.85 3.97
CA ASP A 448 -41.82 43.16 3.85
C ASP A 448 -40.84 44.33 3.76
N THR A 449 -39.52 44.05 3.66
CA THR A 449 -38.50 45.10 3.53
C THR A 449 -38.73 45.89 2.25
N PRO A 450 -38.75 47.27 2.32
CA PRO A 450 -38.86 48.13 1.12
C PRO A 450 -37.66 47.91 0.19
N LEU A 451 -37.85 47.99 -1.13
CA LEU A 451 -36.84 47.75 -2.14
C LEU A 451 -35.59 48.63 -1.96
N GLU A 452 -35.72 49.91 -1.59
CA GLU A 452 -34.62 50.83 -1.33
C GLU A 452 -33.72 50.30 -0.20
N GLY A 453 -34.30 49.90 0.94
CA GLY A 453 -33.57 49.33 2.06
C GLY A 453 -32.92 47.99 1.75
N ALA A 454 -33.57 47.18 0.89
CA ALA A 454 -33.02 45.92 0.43
C ALA A 454 -31.85 46.13 -0.54
N ALA A 455 -31.92 47.12 -1.43
CA ALA A 455 -30.83 47.48 -2.34
C ALA A 455 -29.58 47.97 -1.58
N ASP A 456 -29.75 48.80 -0.56
CA ASP A 456 -28.65 49.26 0.32
C ASP A 456 -28.00 48.07 1.06
N ALA A 457 -28.83 47.18 1.58
CA ALA A 457 -28.36 45.99 2.26
C ALA A 457 -27.58 45.04 1.32
N LEU A 458 -28.07 44.83 0.09
CA LEU A 458 -27.37 44.04 -0.95
C LEU A 458 -26.04 44.69 -1.36
N GLY A 459 -26.01 46.03 -1.50
CA GLY A 459 -24.77 46.75 -1.81
C GLY A 459 -23.71 46.64 -0.73
N ALA A 460 -24.10 46.47 0.53
CA ALA A 460 -23.22 46.24 1.66
C ALA A 460 -22.83 44.76 1.82
N ALA A 461 -23.60 43.82 1.25
CA ALA A 461 -23.35 42.39 1.39
C ALA A 461 -22.13 41.92 0.56
N PRO A 462 -21.17 41.17 1.14
CA PRO A 462 -19.95 40.76 0.46
C PRO A 462 -20.18 39.93 -0.80
N ASP A 463 -21.25 39.13 -0.82
CA ASP A 463 -21.56 38.22 -1.92
C ASP A 463 -22.65 38.77 -2.84
N ALA A 464 -23.23 39.94 -2.53
CA ALA A 464 -24.35 40.57 -3.20
C ALA A 464 -25.63 39.67 -3.28
N GLU A 465 -25.77 38.83 -2.27
CA GLU A 465 -26.89 37.91 -2.04
C GLU A 465 -27.24 37.94 -0.55
N LEU A 466 -28.53 37.96 -0.21
CA LEU A 466 -28.98 37.97 1.18
C LEU A 466 -30.18 37.03 1.37
N PRO A 467 -30.20 36.24 2.48
CA PRO A 467 -31.36 35.41 2.82
C PRO A 467 -32.55 36.30 3.22
N VAL A 468 -33.74 35.93 2.72
CA VAL A 468 -35.00 36.55 3.05
C VAL A 468 -35.81 35.62 3.94
N VAL A 469 -36.31 36.15 5.05
CA VAL A 469 -37.00 35.38 6.08
C VAL A 469 -38.41 35.92 6.35
N ASP A 470 -39.29 35.06 6.85
CA ASP A 470 -40.59 35.42 7.38
C ASP A 470 -40.51 35.99 8.83
N ALA A 471 -41.68 36.28 9.43
CA ALA A 471 -41.77 36.77 10.80
C ALA A 471 -41.24 35.80 11.86
N ASP A 472 -41.22 34.50 11.56
CA ASP A 472 -40.71 33.43 12.45
C ASP A 472 -39.21 33.11 12.19
N ARG A 473 -38.52 33.92 11.35
CA ARG A 473 -37.14 33.71 10.89
C ARG A 473 -36.93 32.44 10.06
N ARG A 474 -37.98 31.92 9.45
CA ARG A 474 -37.86 30.82 8.48
C ARG A 474 -37.45 31.38 7.13
N LEU A 475 -36.58 30.60 6.45
CA LEU A 475 -36.13 31.00 5.13
C LEU A 475 -37.29 30.97 4.10
N VAL A 476 -37.54 32.09 3.44
CA VAL A 476 -38.46 32.19 2.30
C VAL A 476 -37.69 32.00 0.99
N GLY A 477 -36.46 32.53 0.91
CA GLY A 477 -35.59 32.43 -0.25
C GLY A 477 -34.41 33.37 -0.15
N VAL A 478 -33.80 33.70 -1.27
CA VAL A 478 -32.63 34.58 -1.36
C VAL A 478 -32.93 35.73 -2.32
N LEU A 479 -32.58 36.95 -1.93
CA LEU A 479 -32.56 38.11 -2.81
C LEU A 479 -31.16 38.27 -3.39
N THR A 480 -31.08 38.41 -4.72
CA THR A 480 -29.79 38.58 -5.44
C THR A 480 -29.73 39.93 -6.12
N SER A 481 -28.53 40.46 -6.30
CA SER A 481 -28.34 41.69 -7.10
C SER A 481 -28.75 41.48 -8.56
N GLY A 482 -28.66 40.23 -9.08
CA GLY A 482 -29.15 39.88 -10.41
C GLY A 482 -30.63 40.04 -10.56
N ALA A 483 -31.43 39.50 -9.63
CA ALA A 483 -32.90 39.62 -9.65
C ALA A 483 -33.37 41.09 -9.58
N VAL A 484 -32.68 41.90 -8.75
CA VAL A 484 -32.96 43.34 -8.67
C VAL A 484 -32.61 44.07 -9.97
N ALA A 485 -31.44 43.74 -10.58
CA ALA A 485 -31.00 44.34 -11.84
C ALA A 485 -31.91 43.94 -13.01
N GLU A 486 -32.36 42.69 -13.08
CA GLU A 486 -33.28 42.19 -14.09
C GLU A 486 -34.63 42.91 -14.00
N TRP A 487 -35.14 43.08 -12.80
CA TRP A 487 -36.37 43.86 -12.58
C TRP A 487 -36.20 45.34 -12.99
N LEU A 488 -35.06 45.97 -12.65
CA LEU A 488 -34.81 47.38 -13.02
C LEU A 488 -34.61 47.58 -14.53
N SER A 489 -34.21 46.54 -15.28
CA SER A 489 -34.01 46.58 -16.74
C SER A 489 -35.23 46.19 -17.56
N GLY A 490 -36.32 45.76 -16.91
CA GLY A 490 -37.58 45.41 -17.55
C GLY A 490 -38.22 46.62 -18.27
N GLU A 491 -38.62 46.43 -19.54
CA GLU A 491 -39.17 47.49 -20.41
C GLU A 491 -40.63 47.83 -20.08
N ASP A 492 -41.29 47.09 -19.22
CA ASP A 492 -42.71 47.32 -18.86
C ASP A 492 -42.77 48.11 -17.55
N GLY A 493 -43.26 49.32 -17.62
CA GLY A 493 -43.42 50.26 -16.50
C GLY A 493 -44.39 49.77 -15.40
N GLU A 494 -44.07 48.63 -14.80
CA GLU A 494 -44.72 48.09 -13.62
C GLU A 494 -44.42 48.97 -12.41
N GLU A 495 -45.45 49.31 -11.64
CA GLU A 495 -45.31 50.05 -10.39
C GLU A 495 -44.35 49.34 -9.45
N LEU A 496 -43.50 50.12 -8.79
CA LEU A 496 -42.57 49.64 -7.77
C LEU A 496 -43.31 48.70 -6.79
N PRO A 497 -42.91 47.42 -6.66
CA PRO A 497 -43.50 46.54 -5.68
C PRO A 497 -43.32 47.15 -4.28
N ALA A 498 -44.33 47.09 -3.46
CA ALA A 498 -44.30 47.60 -2.10
C ALA A 498 -43.29 46.92 -1.18
N GLY A 499 -42.63 45.84 -1.66
CA GLY A 499 -41.62 45.06 -0.96
C GLY A 499 -40.90 44.08 -1.89
N ILE A 500 -39.94 43.31 -1.36
CA ILE A 500 -39.09 42.41 -2.12
C ILE A 500 -39.69 41.04 -2.45
N ALA A 501 -40.93 40.77 -2.05
CA ALA A 501 -41.54 39.43 -2.14
C ALA A 501 -41.54 38.82 -3.56
N GLY A 502 -41.72 39.67 -4.61
CA GLY A 502 -41.69 39.24 -6.01
C GLY A 502 -40.31 38.99 -6.59
N LEU A 503 -39.23 39.36 -5.88
CA LEU A 503 -37.85 39.28 -6.34
C LEU A 503 -37.06 38.16 -5.63
N VAL A 504 -37.71 37.43 -4.71
CA VAL A 504 -37.09 36.38 -3.92
C VAL A 504 -37.01 35.09 -4.71
N GLU A 505 -35.80 34.56 -4.86
CA GLU A 505 -35.55 33.29 -5.50
C GLU A 505 -35.54 32.15 -4.46
N ILE A 506 -36.27 31.07 -4.73
CA ILE A 506 -36.20 29.84 -3.90
C ILE A 506 -34.92 29.13 -4.25
N ARG A 507 -34.02 29.01 -3.29
CA ARG A 507 -32.72 28.30 -3.46
C ARG A 507 -32.56 27.19 -2.46
N ALA A 508 -31.66 26.24 -2.79
CA ALA A 508 -31.31 25.15 -1.90
C ALA A 508 -30.60 25.68 -0.64
N THR A 509 -30.76 24.96 0.45
CA THR A 509 -30.17 25.28 1.76
C THR A 509 -29.22 24.18 2.22
N VAL A 510 -28.36 24.49 3.19
CA VAL A 510 -27.48 23.54 3.81
C VAL A 510 -27.66 23.55 5.33
N THR A 511 -27.49 22.40 5.98
CA THR A 511 -27.53 22.31 7.45
C THR A 511 -26.14 22.61 8.05
N ALA A 512 -26.09 23.06 9.29
CA ALA A 512 -24.85 23.32 10.00
C ALA A 512 -23.97 22.07 10.15
N GLU A 513 -24.58 20.89 10.17
CA GLU A 513 -23.91 19.59 10.30
C GLU A 513 -23.44 19.01 8.96
N ALA A 514 -23.82 19.58 7.82
CA ALA A 514 -23.30 19.20 6.52
C ALA A 514 -21.78 19.46 6.43
N THR A 515 -21.09 18.76 5.55
CA THR A 515 -19.67 19.01 5.33
C THR A 515 -19.46 20.26 4.47
N VAL A 516 -18.30 20.89 4.60
CA VAL A 516 -17.90 22.01 3.74
C VAL A 516 -17.89 21.58 2.26
N ALA A 517 -17.56 20.32 1.98
CA ALA A 517 -17.57 19.76 0.63
C ALA A 517 -19.00 19.71 0.05
N ASP A 518 -19.98 19.26 0.84
CA ASP A 518 -21.38 19.23 0.42
C ASP A 518 -21.91 20.63 0.11
N ALA A 519 -21.53 21.62 0.93
CA ALA A 519 -21.92 23.01 0.73
C ALA A 519 -21.27 23.63 -0.52
N LEU A 520 -19.98 23.32 -0.79
CA LEU A 520 -19.30 23.79 -2.01
C LEU A 520 -19.89 23.16 -3.28
N ASP A 521 -20.19 21.86 -3.25
CA ASP A 521 -20.85 21.16 -4.35
C ASP A 521 -22.25 21.74 -4.63
N LEU A 522 -22.97 22.13 -3.58
CA LEU A 522 -24.26 22.79 -3.72
C LEU A 522 -24.11 24.19 -4.37
N LEU A 523 -23.13 24.99 -3.97
CA LEU A 523 -22.83 26.28 -4.58
C LEU A 523 -22.50 26.15 -6.06
N GLU A 524 -21.67 25.16 -6.43
CA GLU A 524 -21.28 24.91 -7.82
C GLU A 524 -22.46 24.50 -8.68
N ARG A 525 -23.33 23.59 -8.18
CA ARG A 525 -24.52 23.15 -8.92
C ARG A 525 -25.60 24.21 -9.07
N SER A 526 -25.71 25.12 -8.11
CA SER A 526 -26.74 26.17 -8.12
C SER A 526 -26.27 27.50 -8.72
N ASP A 527 -25.01 27.58 -9.16
CA ASP A 527 -24.36 28.83 -9.62
C ASP A 527 -24.55 29.99 -8.64
N ALA A 528 -24.56 29.66 -7.34
CA ALA A 528 -24.79 30.60 -6.25
C ALA A 528 -23.46 31.05 -5.64
N ARG A 529 -23.40 32.31 -5.19
CA ARG A 529 -22.23 32.84 -4.48
C ARG A 529 -22.22 32.46 -3.01
N GLY A 530 -23.38 32.18 -2.45
CA GLY A 530 -23.57 31.76 -1.08
C GLY A 530 -24.84 30.95 -0.88
N VAL A 531 -24.95 30.28 0.27
CA VAL A 531 -26.10 29.46 0.64
C VAL A 531 -26.49 29.72 2.09
N ALA A 532 -27.81 29.80 2.33
CA ALA A 532 -28.35 29.94 3.68
C ALA A 532 -28.13 28.66 4.48
N VAL A 533 -27.56 28.80 5.68
CA VAL A 533 -27.41 27.71 6.63
C VAL A 533 -28.62 27.70 7.56
N VAL A 534 -29.33 26.57 7.57
CA VAL A 534 -30.59 26.44 8.33
C VAL A 534 -30.49 25.35 9.40
N GLU A 535 -31.19 25.60 10.52
CA GLU A 535 -31.42 24.62 11.59
C GLU A 535 -32.92 24.75 11.97
N ASP A 536 -33.68 23.66 11.93
CA ASP A 536 -35.12 23.63 12.14
C ASP A 536 -35.87 24.66 11.27
N GLU A 537 -35.53 24.75 9.97
CA GLU A 537 -36.05 25.69 8.97
C GLU A 537 -35.71 27.18 9.22
N ARG A 538 -35.01 27.51 10.30
CA ARG A 538 -34.60 28.87 10.61
C ARG A 538 -33.18 29.16 10.13
N VAL A 539 -32.98 30.37 9.60
CA VAL A 539 -31.64 30.81 9.18
C VAL A 539 -30.77 31.08 10.39
N ILE A 540 -29.63 30.35 10.48
CA ILE A 540 -28.63 30.52 11.54
C ILE A 540 -27.36 31.19 11.05
N GLY A 541 -27.18 31.35 9.73
CA GLY A 541 -26.01 32.00 9.14
C GLY A 541 -25.95 31.85 7.63
N TRP A 542 -24.85 32.33 7.08
CA TRP A 542 -24.53 32.28 5.65
C TRP A 542 -23.23 31.56 5.40
N PHE A 543 -23.17 30.72 4.39
CA PHE A 543 -21.95 30.04 3.95
C PHE A 543 -21.65 30.46 2.50
N SER A 544 -20.38 30.87 2.24
CA SER A 544 -19.96 31.20 0.89
C SER A 544 -18.54 30.68 0.61
N ALA A 545 -18.17 30.56 -0.67
CA ALA A 545 -16.82 30.21 -1.09
C ALA A 545 -15.78 31.21 -0.53
N ARG A 546 -16.17 32.48 -0.32
CA ARG A 546 -15.32 33.51 0.30
C ARG A 546 -15.00 33.18 1.77
N ALA A 547 -15.97 32.65 2.53
CA ALA A 547 -15.73 32.25 3.92
C ALA A 547 -14.67 31.15 4.00
N VAL A 548 -14.69 30.21 3.06
CA VAL A 548 -13.66 29.16 2.92
C VAL A 548 -12.28 29.77 2.63
N LEU A 549 -12.18 30.68 1.67
CA LEU A 549 -10.91 31.36 1.33
C LEU A 549 -10.35 32.17 2.51
N VAL A 550 -11.21 32.86 3.27
CA VAL A 550 -10.80 33.60 4.47
C VAL A 550 -10.29 32.66 5.55
N HIS A 551 -10.96 31.51 5.75
CA HIS A 551 -10.51 30.51 6.71
C HIS A 551 -9.17 29.89 6.34
N ILE A 552 -8.96 29.55 5.05
CA ILE A 552 -7.70 29.09 4.49
C ILE A 552 -6.57 30.08 4.78
N ARG A 553 -6.82 31.37 4.53
CA ARG A 553 -5.83 32.44 4.73
C ARG A 553 -5.47 32.68 6.20
N ARG A 554 -6.41 32.44 7.13
CA ARG A 554 -6.20 32.66 8.58
C ARG A 554 -5.53 31.50 9.30
N ASN A 555 -5.70 30.27 8.81
CA ASN A 555 -5.36 29.07 9.56
C ASN A 555 -4.23 28.22 8.93
N ASP A 556 -3.42 28.77 7.98
CA ASP A 556 -2.35 28.01 7.29
C ASP A 556 -2.78 26.55 7.11
N LEU A 557 -3.62 26.24 6.13
CA LEU A 557 -4.02 24.85 5.87
C LEU A 557 -2.76 24.01 5.70
N PRO A 558 -2.66 22.85 6.39
CA PRO A 558 -1.57 21.93 6.14
C PRO A 558 -1.66 21.46 4.68
N GLY A 559 -0.83 22.03 3.77
CA GLY A 559 -0.79 21.67 2.35
C GLY A 559 -0.77 22.82 1.34
N THR A 560 -0.77 24.10 1.77
CA THR A 560 -0.48 25.22 0.86
C THR A 560 1.00 25.60 0.92
N PRO A 561 1.66 25.88 -0.27
CA PRO A 561 3.11 26.02 -0.41
C PRO A 561 3.71 27.17 0.39
#